data_d49513aee44cb9c9ea20442fb30d963c
#
_entry.id   d49513aee44cb9c9ea20442fb30d963c
#
_cell.length_a   1.000
_cell.length_b   1.000
_cell.length_c   1.000
_cell.angle_alpha   90.00
_cell.angle_beta   90.00
_cell.angle_gamma   90.00
#
_symmetry.space_group_name_H-M   'P 1'
#
loop_
_entity.id
_entity.type
_entity.pdbx_description
1 polymer ?
#
loop_
_entity_poly.entity_id
_entity_poly.type
_entity_poly.pdbx_seq_one_letter_code
_entity_poly.pdbx_strand_id
1 'polypeptide(L)'
;VYISGDDDQAIFRWMGADVDELINMEGNVTVLKQSYRCPQLVHNMAGDIVKRIRNRRPKEWKAREEKGFVQYHEHAGYVDMDEGNWLALATCGYMLDELQVDLRNLGLAYTIDDKFPVSENLLKAVNAWKKLLDSDLITHEEVMAIYSNLKVGVGVERGYKGGKTLDENQKYNVEELSMHHGLLNVDRSWDETFKEVMGDEDRYYLQALDVTGQLDTKPRINLSTIHKSKGGECDNVILVTDLSRANQDEMEVDSDDTNRVFYVGVTRAKQSLHIINPQKERGFIL
;
A
#
# COMPACT_ATOMS: atom_id res chain seq x y z
N VAL A 1 -8.68 28.44 23.48
CA VAL A 1 -8.64 27.16 22.73
C VAL A 1 -8.10 27.45 21.35
N TYR A 2 -7.18 26.61 20.85
CA TYR A 2 -6.70 26.67 19.48
C TYR A 2 -7.24 25.44 18.74
N ILE A 3 -7.84 25.66 17.57
CA ILE A 3 -8.40 24.61 16.72
C ILE A 3 -7.71 24.71 15.37
N SER A 4 -7.23 23.59 14.84
CA SER A 4 -6.65 23.48 13.51
C SER A 4 -7.48 22.50 12.68
N GLY A 5 -7.84 22.88 11.48
CA GLY A 5 -8.62 22.06 10.56
C GLY A 5 -8.55 22.57 9.14
N ASP A 6 -9.03 21.74 8.21
CA ASP A 6 -9.16 22.08 6.80
C ASP A 6 -10.49 21.50 6.28
N ASP A 7 -11.45 22.39 6.02
CA ASP A 7 -12.78 22.04 5.54
C ASP A 7 -12.76 21.41 4.13
N ASP A 8 -11.75 21.74 3.30
CA ASP A 8 -11.55 21.11 2.00
C ASP A 8 -11.05 19.64 2.13
N GLN A 9 -10.58 19.23 3.30
CA GLN A 9 -10.17 17.85 3.61
C GLN A 9 -11.17 17.10 4.50
N ALA A 10 -12.39 17.59 4.65
CA ALA A 10 -13.41 16.95 5.48
C ALA A 10 -14.09 15.79 4.74
N ILE A 11 -13.42 14.64 4.69
CA ILE A 11 -13.86 13.44 3.94
C ILE A 11 -14.49 12.36 4.82
N PHE A 12 -14.78 12.63 6.09
CA PHE A 12 -15.38 11.67 7.03
C PHE A 12 -16.79 12.10 7.50
N ARG A 13 -17.55 12.81 6.65
CA ARG A 13 -18.92 13.21 7.00
C ARG A 13 -19.83 12.02 7.31
N TRP A 14 -19.65 10.92 6.59
CA TRP A 14 -20.35 9.66 6.84
C TRP A 14 -20.04 9.03 8.23
N MET A 15 -18.97 9.47 8.91
CA MET A 15 -18.65 9.12 10.30
C MET A 15 -19.12 10.17 11.32
N GLY A 16 -19.89 11.17 10.88
CA GLY A 16 -20.39 12.23 11.74
C GLY A 16 -19.51 13.49 11.84
N ALA A 17 -18.49 13.64 10.98
CA ALA A 17 -17.75 14.89 10.91
C ALA A 17 -18.64 15.99 10.31
N ASP A 18 -18.83 17.07 11.06
CA ASP A 18 -19.62 18.22 10.63
C ASP A 18 -18.71 19.32 10.07
N VAL A 19 -18.82 19.54 8.76
CA VAL A 19 -18.06 20.58 8.06
C VAL A 19 -18.61 21.96 8.39
N ASP A 20 -19.91 22.07 8.59
CA ASP A 20 -20.58 23.34 8.86
C ASP A 20 -20.16 23.90 10.22
N GLU A 21 -19.96 23.05 11.24
CA GLU A 21 -19.42 23.47 12.54
C GLU A 21 -18.03 24.12 12.37
N LEU A 22 -17.13 23.53 11.58
CA LEU A 22 -15.81 24.11 11.33
C LEU A 22 -15.89 25.42 10.54
N ILE A 23 -16.75 25.47 9.49
CA ILE A 23 -16.90 26.66 8.64
C ILE A 23 -17.50 27.82 9.43
N ASN A 24 -18.50 27.56 10.27
CA ASN A 24 -19.24 28.57 11.01
C ASN A 24 -18.64 28.90 12.38
N MET A 25 -17.53 28.27 12.75
CA MET A 25 -16.88 28.50 14.03
C MET A 25 -16.45 29.97 14.18
N GLU A 26 -16.91 30.60 15.26
CA GLU A 26 -16.53 31.98 15.59
C GLU A 26 -15.13 32.05 16.18
N GLY A 27 -14.36 33.07 15.81
CA GLY A 27 -13.02 33.32 16.35
C GLY A 27 -12.08 33.98 15.34
N ASN A 28 -10.86 34.22 15.80
CA ASN A 28 -9.80 34.72 14.91
C ASN A 28 -9.28 33.60 14.02
N VAL A 29 -9.42 33.76 12.73
CA VAL A 29 -8.98 32.76 11.74
C VAL A 29 -7.65 33.18 11.15
N THR A 30 -6.68 32.24 11.16
CA THR A 30 -5.40 32.39 10.46
C THR A 30 -5.30 31.30 9.41
N VAL A 31 -5.19 31.67 8.13
CA VAL A 31 -4.97 30.75 7.03
C VAL A 31 -3.46 30.54 6.83
N LEU A 32 -3.02 29.29 6.83
CA LEU A 32 -1.64 28.92 6.49
C LEU A 32 -1.48 29.02 4.97
N LYS A 33 -0.73 30.01 4.51
CA LYS A 33 -0.66 30.38 3.10
C LYS A 33 0.37 29.61 2.28
N GLN A 34 1.21 28.80 2.88
CA GLN A 34 2.28 28.07 2.20
C GLN A 34 2.11 26.57 2.32
N SER A 35 2.09 25.88 1.18
CA SER A 35 2.25 24.42 1.15
C SER A 35 3.73 24.07 1.04
N TYR A 36 4.17 23.16 1.90
CA TYR A 36 5.50 22.53 1.83
C TYR A 36 5.46 21.14 1.18
N ARG A 37 4.28 20.71 0.75
CA ARG A 37 4.05 19.41 0.10
C ARG A 37 3.86 19.56 -1.41
N CYS A 38 2.85 20.29 -1.83
CA CYS A 38 2.36 20.28 -3.20
C CYS A 38 3.22 21.14 -4.12
N PRO A 39 3.83 20.58 -5.19
CA PRO A 39 4.47 21.35 -6.24
C PRO A 39 3.41 22.06 -7.12
N GLN A 40 3.85 22.97 -8.00
CA GLN A 40 2.97 23.88 -8.73
C GLN A 40 1.87 23.19 -9.55
N LEU A 41 2.21 22.15 -10.33
CA LEU A 41 1.22 21.45 -11.17
C LEU A 41 0.17 20.71 -10.34
N VAL A 42 0.58 20.06 -9.26
CA VAL A 42 -0.33 19.39 -8.31
C VAL A 42 -1.22 20.42 -7.61
N HIS A 43 -0.66 21.55 -7.20
CA HIS A 43 -1.40 22.64 -6.58
C HIS A 43 -2.47 23.23 -7.53
N ASN A 44 -2.14 23.44 -8.81
CA ASN A 44 -3.08 23.97 -9.79
C ASN A 44 -4.29 23.02 -9.95
N MET A 45 -4.01 21.72 -10.10
CA MET A 45 -5.07 20.71 -10.18
C MET A 45 -5.93 20.65 -8.91
N ALA A 46 -5.32 20.66 -7.73
CA ALA A 46 -6.02 20.73 -6.46
C ALA A 46 -6.89 21.99 -6.37
N GLY A 47 -6.40 23.13 -6.85
CA GLY A 47 -7.14 24.39 -6.93
C GLY A 47 -8.38 24.30 -7.83
N ASP A 48 -8.30 23.59 -8.96
CA ASP A 48 -9.44 23.41 -9.86
C ASP A 48 -10.52 22.50 -9.25
N ILE A 49 -10.14 21.48 -8.48
CA ILE A 49 -11.10 20.68 -7.73
C ILE A 49 -11.80 21.53 -6.65
N VAL A 50 -11.02 22.27 -5.87
CA VAL A 50 -11.54 23.08 -4.75
C VAL A 50 -12.56 24.12 -5.20
N LYS A 51 -12.40 24.70 -6.41
CA LYS A 51 -13.38 25.64 -7.00
C LYS A 51 -14.76 25.01 -7.22
N ARG A 52 -14.85 23.68 -7.29
CA ARG A 52 -16.12 22.96 -7.46
C ARG A 52 -16.84 22.72 -6.14
N ILE A 53 -16.18 22.90 -5.00
CA ILE A 53 -16.76 22.75 -3.66
C ILE A 53 -17.56 24.02 -3.34
N ARG A 54 -18.85 23.88 -3.12
CA ARG A 54 -19.77 25.00 -2.85
C ARG A 54 -19.74 25.42 -1.39
N ASN A 55 -19.74 24.44 -0.48
CA ASN A 55 -19.75 24.67 0.96
C ASN A 55 -18.34 24.60 1.53
N ARG A 56 -17.64 25.75 1.50
CA ARG A 56 -16.27 25.86 2.00
C ARG A 56 -15.94 27.27 2.49
N ARG A 57 -14.95 27.39 3.35
CA ARG A 57 -14.39 28.68 3.74
C ARG A 57 -13.39 29.13 2.65
N PRO A 58 -13.54 30.30 2.03
CA PRO A 58 -12.59 30.82 1.05
C PRO A 58 -11.18 30.94 1.67
N LYS A 59 -10.18 30.34 1.02
CA LYS A 59 -8.79 30.42 1.43
C LYS A 59 -7.88 30.26 0.23
N GLU A 60 -6.74 30.92 0.29
CA GLU A 60 -5.70 30.85 -0.72
C GLU A 60 -4.40 30.34 -0.09
N TRP A 61 -3.72 29.48 -0.80
CA TRP A 61 -2.42 28.97 -0.40
C TRP A 61 -1.50 28.83 -1.62
N LYS A 62 -0.20 28.83 -1.39
CA LYS A 62 0.83 28.80 -2.43
C LYS A 62 1.47 27.43 -2.49
N ALA A 63 1.80 27.01 -3.70
CA ALA A 63 2.61 25.82 -3.95
C ALA A 63 4.04 25.99 -3.48
N ARG A 64 4.78 24.87 -3.44
CA ARG A 64 6.24 24.92 -3.43
C ARG A 64 6.75 25.53 -4.75
N GLU A 65 8.04 25.89 -4.77
CA GLU A 65 8.69 26.48 -5.96
C GLU A 65 8.87 25.47 -7.09
N GLU A 66 8.98 24.17 -6.77
CA GLU A 66 9.16 23.12 -7.76
C GLU A 66 7.92 22.96 -8.64
N LYS A 67 8.16 22.74 -9.93
CA LYS A 67 7.10 22.57 -10.91
C LYS A 67 6.27 21.32 -10.65
N GLY A 68 6.93 20.21 -10.28
CA GLY A 68 6.32 18.89 -10.17
C GLY A 68 5.96 18.31 -11.54
N PHE A 69 5.24 17.17 -11.49
CA PHE A 69 4.84 16.45 -12.69
C PHE A 69 3.40 15.96 -12.55
N VAL A 70 2.60 16.04 -13.61
CA VAL A 70 1.25 15.49 -13.69
C VAL A 70 1.08 14.88 -15.06
N GLN A 71 0.61 13.63 -15.09
CA GLN A 71 0.36 12.90 -16.34
C GLN A 71 -0.91 12.06 -16.22
N TYR A 72 -1.63 11.96 -17.33
CA TYR A 72 -2.80 11.08 -17.48
C TYR A 72 -2.40 9.80 -18.19
N HIS A 73 -2.99 8.69 -17.76
CA HIS A 73 -2.79 7.36 -18.33
C HIS A 73 -4.13 6.66 -18.51
N GLU A 74 -4.21 5.81 -19.52
CA GLU A 74 -5.37 4.94 -19.71
C GLU A 74 -5.34 3.74 -18.76
N HIS A 75 -4.17 3.32 -18.28
CA HIS A 75 -4.00 2.16 -17.42
C HIS A 75 -2.90 2.38 -16.38
N ALA A 76 -3.09 1.88 -15.15
CA ALA A 76 -2.09 2.01 -14.08
C ALA A 76 -0.80 1.23 -14.40
N GLY A 77 -0.89 0.11 -15.10
CA GLY A 77 0.26 -0.67 -15.56
C GLY A 77 1.18 0.03 -16.57
N TYR A 78 0.78 1.20 -17.11
CA TYR A 78 1.65 2.03 -17.95
C TYR A 78 2.54 2.99 -17.17
N VAL A 79 2.38 3.03 -15.85
CA VAL A 79 3.23 3.85 -14.98
C VAL A 79 4.46 3.05 -14.59
N ASP A 80 5.63 3.57 -14.93
CA ASP A 80 6.90 2.98 -14.50
C ASP A 80 7.12 3.23 -13.01
N MET A 81 7.13 2.14 -12.23
CA MET A 81 7.31 2.15 -10.77
C MET A 81 8.60 1.46 -10.33
N ASP A 82 9.55 1.26 -11.24
CA ASP A 82 10.81 0.55 -10.94
C ASP A 82 11.65 1.29 -9.91
N GLU A 83 11.50 2.61 -9.82
CA GLU A 83 12.22 3.44 -8.86
C GLU A 83 11.28 4.37 -8.05
N GLY A 84 11.77 4.87 -6.92
CA GLY A 84 11.06 5.82 -6.07
C GLY A 84 10.02 5.17 -5.14
N ASN A 85 9.38 6.01 -4.32
CA ASN A 85 8.30 5.59 -3.43
C ASN A 85 6.96 5.95 -4.08
N TRP A 86 6.01 5.03 -4.04
CA TRP A 86 4.73 5.13 -4.72
C TRP A 86 3.56 4.90 -3.78
N LEU A 87 2.51 5.70 -3.98
CA LEU A 87 1.22 5.53 -3.31
C LEU A 87 0.13 5.49 -4.37
N ALA A 88 -0.47 4.31 -4.56
CA ALA A 88 -1.61 4.14 -5.46
C ALA A 88 -2.92 4.27 -4.68
N LEU A 89 -3.78 5.17 -5.14
CA LEU A 89 -5.01 5.57 -4.47
C LEU A 89 -6.24 5.36 -5.35
N ALA A 90 -7.31 4.88 -4.73
CA ALA A 90 -8.65 4.83 -5.32
C ALA A 90 -9.70 5.17 -4.27
N THR A 91 -10.95 5.39 -4.67
CA THR A 91 -12.07 5.58 -3.74
C THR A 91 -12.43 4.29 -3.01
N CYS A 92 -12.27 3.13 -3.67
CA CYS A 92 -12.51 1.79 -3.12
C CYS A 92 -11.32 0.87 -3.42
N GLY A 93 -10.99 -0.04 -2.47
CA GLY A 93 -9.83 -0.93 -2.59
C GLY A 93 -9.85 -1.82 -3.82
N TYR A 94 -11.01 -2.38 -4.18
CA TYR A 94 -11.15 -3.27 -5.35
C TYR A 94 -10.85 -2.60 -6.71
N MET A 95 -10.81 -1.28 -6.77
CA MET A 95 -10.40 -0.54 -7.98
C MET A 95 -8.89 -0.61 -8.24
N LEU A 96 -8.14 -1.11 -7.27
CA LEU A 96 -6.69 -1.34 -7.37
C LEU A 96 -6.36 -2.81 -7.68
N ASP A 97 -7.36 -3.68 -7.88
CA ASP A 97 -7.13 -5.12 -8.08
C ASP A 97 -6.35 -5.40 -9.39
N GLU A 98 -6.63 -4.68 -10.48
CA GLU A 98 -5.88 -4.80 -11.73
C GLU A 98 -4.42 -4.40 -11.54
N LEU A 99 -4.16 -3.29 -10.83
CA LEU A 99 -2.79 -2.88 -10.51
C LEU A 99 -2.08 -3.92 -9.63
N GLN A 100 -2.78 -4.57 -8.69
CA GLN A 100 -2.19 -5.67 -7.91
C GLN A 100 -1.76 -6.83 -8.80
N VAL A 101 -2.58 -7.19 -9.80
CA VAL A 101 -2.23 -8.23 -10.77
C VAL A 101 -1.00 -7.83 -11.57
N ASP A 102 -0.93 -6.59 -12.04
CA ASP A 102 0.24 -6.10 -12.78
C ASP A 102 1.51 -6.14 -11.91
N LEU A 103 1.45 -5.65 -10.67
CA LEU A 103 2.59 -5.68 -9.75
C LEU A 103 3.06 -7.10 -9.42
N ARG A 104 2.13 -8.04 -9.25
CA ARG A 104 2.44 -9.46 -9.05
C ARG A 104 3.14 -10.05 -10.27
N ASN A 105 2.64 -9.78 -11.47
CA ASN A 105 3.23 -10.27 -12.73
C ASN A 105 4.62 -9.68 -13.00
N LEU A 106 4.82 -8.41 -12.65
CA LEU A 106 6.11 -7.72 -12.78
C LEU A 106 7.11 -8.11 -11.67
N GLY A 107 6.68 -8.84 -10.64
CA GLY A 107 7.53 -9.16 -9.49
C GLY A 107 7.96 -7.92 -8.71
N LEU A 108 7.09 -6.93 -8.57
CA LEU A 108 7.32 -5.73 -7.78
C LEU A 108 6.73 -5.90 -6.37
N ALA A 109 7.55 -5.62 -5.34
CA ALA A 109 7.11 -5.70 -3.96
C ALA A 109 6.19 -4.52 -3.61
N TYR A 110 4.99 -4.82 -3.09
CA TYR A 110 4.02 -3.81 -2.69
C TYR A 110 3.34 -4.16 -1.36
N THR A 111 2.67 -3.16 -0.79
CA THR A 111 1.79 -3.32 0.37
C THR A 111 0.37 -2.86 0.06
N ILE A 112 -0.59 -3.35 0.81
CA ILE A 112 -1.97 -2.87 0.85
C ILE A 112 -2.21 -2.36 2.26
N ASP A 113 -2.47 -1.05 2.41
CA ASP A 113 -2.62 -0.40 3.71
C ASP A 113 -1.43 -0.74 4.66
N ASP A 114 -0.20 -0.62 4.14
CA ASP A 114 1.07 -0.89 4.81
C ASP A 114 1.30 -2.37 5.20
N LYS A 115 0.46 -3.30 4.72
CA LYS A 115 0.63 -4.74 4.96
C LYS A 115 1.02 -5.45 3.67
N PHE A 116 2.00 -6.35 3.77
CA PHE A 116 2.38 -7.18 2.64
C PHE A 116 1.21 -8.11 2.24
N PRO A 117 0.95 -8.35 0.95
CA PRO A 117 -0.22 -9.14 0.52
C PRO A 117 -0.11 -10.63 0.83
N VAL A 118 1.10 -11.13 1.07
CA VAL A 118 1.36 -12.49 1.54
C VAL A 118 1.66 -12.46 3.04
N SER A 119 1.35 -13.55 3.75
CA SER A 119 1.61 -13.66 5.19
C SER A 119 3.07 -13.37 5.52
N GLU A 120 3.33 -12.44 6.44
CA GLU A 120 4.68 -12.08 6.90
C GLU A 120 5.44 -13.30 7.45
N ASN A 121 4.74 -14.20 8.14
CA ASN A 121 5.33 -15.43 8.65
C ASN A 121 5.75 -16.39 7.52
N LEU A 122 4.97 -16.45 6.44
CA LEU A 122 5.33 -17.27 5.26
C LEU A 122 6.51 -16.65 4.51
N LEU A 123 6.51 -15.33 4.30
CA LEU A 123 7.64 -14.62 3.69
C LEU A 123 8.94 -14.84 4.50
N LYS A 124 8.86 -14.73 5.83
CA LYS A 124 9.97 -15.01 6.72
C LYS A 124 10.45 -16.47 6.59
N ALA A 125 9.54 -17.44 6.48
CA ALA A 125 9.88 -18.84 6.29
C ALA A 125 10.59 -19.08 4.95
N VAL A 126 10.12 -18.45 3.86
CA VAL A 126 10.74 -18.56 2.52
C VAL A 126 12.15 -18.00 2.56
N ASN A 127 12.35 -16.81 3.11
CA ASN A 127 13.66 -16.19 3.21
C ASN A 127 14.64 -16.99 4.11
N ALA A 128 14.15 -17.50 5.24
CA ALA A 128 14.92 -18.36 6.12
C ALA A 128 15.31 -19.68 5.44
N TRP A 129 14.41 -20.27 4.64
CA TRP A 129 14.72 -21.49 3.88
C TRP A 129 15.82 -21.26 2.83
N LYS A 130 15.77 -20.13 2.13
CA LYS A 130 16.84 -19.75 1.19
C LYS A 130 18.20 -19.64 1.89
N LYS A 131 18.27 -18.94 3.03
CA LYS A 131 19.48 -18.85 3.86
C LYS A 131 20.04 -20.24 4.23
N LEU A 132 19.15 -21.17 4.63
CA LEU A 132 19.56 -22.54 4.94
C LEU A 132 20.17 -23.26 3.73
N LEU A 133 19.59 -23.10 2.53
CA LEU A 133 20.14 -23.70 1.30
C LEU A 133 21.47 -23.07 0.90
N ASP A 134 21.68 -21.80 1.21
CA ASP A 134 22.95 -21.08 1.03
C ASP A 134 23.99 -21.40 2.13
N SER A 135 23.68 -22.34 3.03
CA SER A 135 24.49 -22.75 4.16
C SER A 135 24.69 -21.68 5.24
N ASP A 136 23.84 -20.70 5.30
CA ASP A 136 23.80 -19.67 6.33
C ASP A 136 23.15 -20.18 7.62
N LEU A 137 23.54 -19.55 8.75
CA LEU A 137 22.90 -19.81 10.04
C LEU A 137 21.64 -18.98 10.19
N ILE A 138 20.53 -19.62 10.60
CA ILE A 138 19.26 -18.97 10.89
C ILE A 138 18.95 -18.94 12.39
N THR A 139 18.19 -17.97 12.82
CA THR A 139 17.76 -17.78 14.21
C THR A 139 16.65 -18.73 14.61
N HIS A 140 16.43 -18.91 15.93
CA HIS A 140 15.28 -19.63 16.46
C HIS A 140 13.96 -19.15 15.86
N GLU A 141 13.74 -17.83 15.76
CA GLU A 141 12.51 -17.26 15.21
C GLU A 141 12.31 -17.61 13.71
N GLU A 142 13.39 -17.64 12.93
CA GLU A 142 13.39 -18.08 11.53
C GLU A 142 13.08 -19.58 11.40
N VAL A 143 13.65 -20.42 12.28
CA VAL A 143 13.31 -21.86 12.34
C VAL A 143 11.83 -22.05 12.66
N MET A 144 11.28 -21.31 13.64
CA MET A 144 9.87 -21.39 14.00
C MET A 144 8.95 -20.92 12.87
N ALA A 145 9.37 -19.92 12.09
CA ALA A 145 8.64 -19.51 10.89
C ALA A 145 8.59 -20.65 9.86
N ILE A 146 9.71 -21.32 9.60
CA ILE A 146 9.77 -22.51 8.74
C ILE A 146 8.83 -23.59 9.27
N TYR A 147 9.01 -24.02 10.52
CA TYR A 147 8.28 -25.16 11.10
C TYR A 147 6.77 -24.94 11.15
N SER A 148 6.31 -23.72 11.43
CA SER A 148 4.88 -23.39 11.43
C SER A 148 4.23 -23.57 10.04
N ASN A 149 5.00 -23.38 8.98
CA ASN A 149 4.58 -23.53 7.59
C ASN A 149 4.86 -24.92 6.99
N LEU A 150 5.47 -25.85 7.74
CA LEU A 150 5.72 -27.20 7.26
C LEU A 150 4.59 -28.16 7.65
N LYS A 151 4.32 -29.15 6.77
CA LYS A 151 3.41 -30.25 7.04
C LYS A 151 4.12 -31.32 7.86
N VAL A 152 3.50 -31.74 8.97
CA VAL A 152 4.02 -32.83 9.82
C VAL A 152 4.05 -34.15 9.03
N GLY A 153 5.18 -34.86 9.13
CA GLY A 153 5.46 -36.11 8.40
C GLY A 153 5.92 -35.92 6.96
N VAL A 154 5.99 -34.66 6.48
CA VAL A 154 6.52 -34.32 5.14
C VAL A 154 7.73 -33.39 5.27
N GLY A 155 7.57 -32.22 5.87
CA GLY A 155 8.65 -31.23 6.03
C GLY A 155 9.24 -31.21 7.44
N VAL A 156 8.48 -31.69 8.44
CA VAL A 156 8.95 -31.79 9.83
C VAL A 156 8.41 -33.08 10.47
N GLU A 157 9.21 -33.77 11.27
CA GLU A 157 8.82 -34.96 12.01
C GLU A 157 7.75 -34.66 13.06
N ARG A 158 6.97 -35.72 13.39
CA ARG A 158 5.95 -35.64 14.44
C ARG A 158 6.63 -35.34 15.80
N GLY A 159 6.17 -34.31 16.49
CA GLY A 159 6.68 -33.87 17.80
C GLY A 159 7.65 -32.70 17.74
N TYR A 160 8.23 -32.39 16.59
CA TYR A 160 9.21 -31.31 16.44
C TYR A 160 8.62 -29.97 15.98
N LYS A 161 7.45 -29.95 15.33
CA LYS A 161 6.83 -28.71 14.80
C LYS A 161 6.71 -27.57 15.83
N GLY A 162 6.57 -27.88 17.10
CA GLY A 162 6.46 -26.90 18.19
C GLY A 162 7.80 -26.37 18.71
N GLY A 163 8.93 -26.74 18.10
CA GLY A 163 10.25 -26.20 18.46
C GLY A 163 10.78 -26.54 19.86
N LYS A 164 10.22 -27.56 20.54
CA LYS A 164 10.54 -27.90 21.94
C LYS A 164 12.00 -28.29 22.17
N THR A 165 12.72 -28.68 21.14
CA THR A 165 14.13 -29.08 21.19
C THR A 165 15.07 -27.93 20.82
N LEU A 166 14.53 -26.76 20.44
CA LEU A 166 15.30 -25.60 20.02
C LEU A 166 15.62 -24.70 21.22
N ASP A 167 16.80 -24.07 21.22
CA ASP A 167 17.20 -23.02 22.15
C ASP A 167 16.99 -21.65 21.49
N GLU A 168 16.31 -20.75 22.18
CA GLU A 168 15.98 -19.41 21.67
C GLU A 168 17.23 -18.54 21.41
N ASN A 169 18.36 -18.84 22.06
CA ASN A 169 19.61 -18.09 21.94
C ASN A 169 20.58 -18.68 20.91
N GLN A 170 20.22 -19.79 20.27
CA GLN A 170 21.07 -20.49 19.33
C GLN A 170 20.72 -20.14 17.89
N LYS A 171 21.71 -20.19 16.98
CA LYS A 171 21.51 -20.22 15.54
C LYS A 171 21.74 -21.62 14.99
N TYR A 172 21.04 -21.98 13.96
CA TYR A 172 20.94 -23.32 13.42
C TYR A 172 21.36 -23.38 11.96
N ASN A 173 22.03 -24.43 11.57
CA ASN A 173 22.26 -24.80 10.18
C ASN A 173 21.32 -25.96 9.75
N VAL A 174 21.34 -26.29 8.48
CA VAL A 174 20.47 -27.33 7.90
C VAL A 174 20.78 -28.73 8.44
N GLU A 175 22.06 -29.04 8.65
CA GLU A 175 22.49 -30.37 9.14
C GLU A 175 22.00 -30.59 10.57
N GLU A 176 22.21 -29.63 11.45
CA GLU A 176 21.74 -29.67 12.83
C GLU A 176 20.25 -29.82 12.94
N LEU A 177 19.47 -29.01 12.15
CA LEU A 177 18.02 -29.10 12.12
C LEU A 177 17.52 -30.46 11.63
N SER A 178 18.20 -31.05 10.64
CA SER A 178 17.83 -32.36 10.12
C SER A 178 18.20 -33.49 11.09
N MET A 179 19.36 -33.45 11.72
CA MET A 179 19.86 -34.53 12.60
C MET A 179 19.16 -34.53 13.98
N HIS A 180 18.88 -33.35 14.54
CA HIS A 180 18.50 -33.22 15.95
C HIS A 180 17.14 -32.59 16.20
N HIS A 181 16.57 -31.91 15.19
CA HIS A 181 15.34 -31.14 15.34
C HIS A 181 14.24 -31.52 14.34
N GLY A 182 14.40 -32.66 13.64
CA GLY A 182 13.35 -33.29 12.84
C GLY A 182 12.97 -32.57 11.55
N LEU A 183 13.87 -31.74 10.99
CA LEU A 183 13.67 -31.15 9.67
C LEU A 183 13.85 -32.21 8.58
N LEU A 184 12.88 -32.29 7.64
CA LEU A 184 12.85 -33.29 6.57
C LEU A 184 12.97 -32.62 5.19
N ASN A 185 13.43 -33.42 4.19
CA ASN A 185 13.48 -32.99 2.77
C ASN A 185 14.18 -31.66 2.55
N VAL A 186 15.36 -31.54 3.12
CA VAL A 186 16.19 -30.33 3.15
C VAL A 186 16.83 -29.94 1.79
N ASP A 187 16.69 -30.78 0.78
CA ASP A 187 17.19 -30.61 -0.59
C ASP A 187 16.18 -29.92 -1.55
N ARG A 188 14.97 -29.68 -1.07
CA ARG A 188 13.92 -29.06 -1.88
C ARG A 188 14.06 -27.53 -1.95
N SER A 189 13.65 -26.98 -3.09
CA SER A 189 13.47 -25.53 -3.20
C SER A 189 12.35 -25.03 -2.24
N TRP A 190 12.34 -23.74 -1.96
CA TRP A 190 11.33 -23.16 -1.05
C TRP A 190 9.91 -23.32 -1.59
N ASP A 191 9.70 -23.18 -2.91
CA ASP A 191 8.39 -23.27 -3.55
C ASP A 191 7.84 -24.71 -3.54
N GLU A 192 8.70 -25.72 -3.57
CA GLU A 192 8.31 -27.12 -3.36
C GLU A 192 8.03 -27.43 -1.89
N THR A 193 8.81 -26.83 -0.99
CA THR A 193 8.73 -27.07 0.45
C THR A 193 7.44 -26.52 1.04
N PHE A 194 7.03 -25.31 0.63
CA PHE A 194 5.85 -24.63 1.17
C PHE A 194 4.60 -24.75 0.30
N LYS A 195 4.62 -25.51 -0.81
CA LYS A 195 3.52 -25.59 -1.77
C LYS A 195 2.16 -25.99 -1.17
N GLU A 196 2.14 -26.73 -0.06
CA GLU A 196 0.90 -27.21 0.55
C GLU A 196 0.24 -26.18 1.49
N VAL A 197 0.94 -25.13 1.87
CA VAL A 197 0.46 -24.05 2.73
C VAL A 197 0.29 -22.73 1.99
N MET A 198 0.66 -22.70 0.72
CA MET A 198 0.68 -21.53 -0.15
C MET A 198 -0.26 -21.74 -1.33
N GLY A 199 -1.12 -20.77 -1.60
CA GLY A 199 -1.92 -20.74 -2.84
C GLY A 199 -1.04 -20.55 -4.08
N ASP A 200 -1.53 -20.98 -5.24
CA ASP A 200 -0.77 -20.83 -6.49
C ASP A 200 -0.45 -19.36 -6.80
N GLU A 201 -1.37 -18.45 -6.57
CA GLU A 201 -1.16 -17.01 -6.80
C GLU A 201 -0.03 -16.44 -5.95
N ASP A 202 0.02 -16.78 -4.66
CA ASP A 202 1.09 -16.31 -3.78
C ASP A 202 2.43 -16.96 -4.13
N ARG A 203 2.41 -18.23 -4.54
CA ARG A 203 3.60 -18.93 -5.00
C ARG A 203 4.20 -18.27 -6.23
N TYR A 204 3.40 -18.00 -7.26
CA TYR A 204 3.85 -17.33 -8.48
C TYR A 204 4.37 -15.92 -8.18
N TYR A 205 3.69 -15.19 -7.30
CA TYR A 205 4.15 -13.86 -6.92
C TYR A 205 5.50 -13.89 -6.19
N LEU A 206 5.67 -14.79 -5.20
CA LEU A 206 6.95 -14.92 -4.50
C LEU A 206 8.08 -15.40 -5.43
N GLN A 207 7.78 -16.27 -6.40
CA GLN A 207 8.75 -16.65 -7.45
C GLN A 207 9.13 -15.43 -8.32
N ALA A 208 8.18 -14.60 -8.71
CA ALA A 208 8.46 -13.38 -9.47
C ALA A 208 9.32 -12.40 -8.67
N LEU A 209 9.03 -12.19 -7.37
CA LEU A 209 9.84 -11.38 -6.47
C LEU A 209 11.27 -11.94 -6.32
N ASP A 210 11.42 -13.25 -6.28
CA ASP A 210 12.72 -13.91 -6.20
C ASP A 210 13.55 -13.64 -7.44
N VAL A 211 12.96 -13.79 -8.62
CA VAL A 211 13.60 -13.50 -9.91
C VAL A 211 14.02 -12.04 -10.05
N THR A 212 13.21 -11.10 -9.58
CA THR A 212 13.51 -9.66 -9.63
C THR A 212 14.40 -9.18 -8.49
N GLY A 213 14.77 -10.06 -7.54
CA GLY A 213 15.56 -9.71 -6.35
C GLY A 213 14.82 -8.86 -5.33
N GLN A 214 13.47 -8.84 -5.38
CA GLN A 214 12.66 -8.02 -4.48
C GLN A 214 12.09 -8.79 -3.28
N LEU A 215 12.37 -10.09 -3.16
CA LEU A 215 11.82 -10.93 -2.11
C LEU A 215 12.21 -10.46 -0.69
N ASP A 216 13.42 -9.93 -0.52
CA ASP A 216 13.98 -9.41 0.76
C ASP A 216 13.98 -7.88 0.83
N THR A 217 13.39 -7.19 -0.14
CA THR A 217 13.42 -5.73 -0.15
C THR A 217 12.20 -5.14 0.58
N LYS A 218 12.38 -3.97 1.17
CA LYS A 218 11.26 -3.21 1.71
C LYS A 218 10.38 -2.71 0.55
N PRO A 219 9.08 -3.03 0.53
CA PRO A 219 8.17 -2.53 -0.49
C PRO A 219 8.20 -0.99 -0.60
N ARG A 220 8.27 -0.49 -1.81
CA ARG A 220 8.28 0.95 -2.13
C ARG A 220 6.94 1.42 -2.68
N ILE A 221 6.03 0.48 -2.96
CA ILE A 221 4.70 0.74 -3.53
C ILE A 221 3.66 0.40 -2.47
N ASN A 222 2.82 1.36 -2.10
CA ASN A 222 1.70 1.13 -1.19
C ASN A 222 0.37 1.42 -1.90
N LEU A 223 -0.55 0.48 -1.84
CA LEU A 223 -1.90 0.60 -2.35
C LEU A 223 -2.85 0.91 -1.19
N SER A 224 -3.70 1.93 -1.34
CA SER A 224 -4.64 2.29 -0.28
C SER A 224 -5.87 3.00 -0.84
N THR A 225 -6.88 3.20 -0.01
CA THR A 225 -7.97 4.11 -0.36
C THR A 225 -7.58 5.56 -0.04
N ILE A 226 -8.18 6.51 -0.77
CA ILE A 226 -7.97 7.95 -0.50
C ILE A 226 -8.31 8.28 0.96
N HIS A 227 -9.35 7.68 1.52
CA HIS A 227 -9.75 7.90 2.92
C HIS A 227 -8.67 7.49 3.92
N LYS A 228 -8.06 6.32 3.74
CA LYS A 228 -7.00 5.81 4.62
C LYS A 228 -5.70 6.57 4.45
N SER A 229 -5.44 7.13 3.26
CA SER A 229 -4.25 7.93 2.99
C SER A 229 -4.27 9.33 3.61
N LYS A 230 -5.42 9.75 4.21
CA LYS A 230 -5.52 11.09 4.81
C LYS A 230 -4.47 11.27 5.91
N GLY A 231 -3.72 12.36 5.85
CA GLY A 231 -2.58 12.64 6.73
C GLY A 231 -1.23 12.16 6.19
N GLY A 232 -1.22 11.15 5.28
CA GLY A 232 -0.01 10.68 4.61
C GLY A 232 0.41 11.56 3.43
N GLU A 233 1.58 11.26 2.87
CA GLU A 233 2.12 11.86 1.65
C GLU A 233 3.14 10.91 1.02
N CYS A 234 3.34 11.01 -0.30
CA CYS A 234 4.32 10.21 -1.02
C CYS A 234 4.98 11.05 -2.13
N ASP A 235 6.18 10.64 -2.55
CA ASP A 235 6.86 11.32 -3.64
C ASP A 235 6.06 11.19 -4.94
N ASN A 236 5.64 9.98 -5.28
CA ASN A 236 4.87 9.68 -6.47
C ASN A 236 3.50 9.10 -6.10
N VAL A 237 2.45 9.61 -6.73
CA VAL A 237 1.08 9.15 -6.48
C VAL A 237 0.43 8.72 -7.78
N ILE A 238 -0.18 7.53 -7.77
CA ILE A 238 -1.14 7.08 -8.78
C ILE A 238 -2.54 7.30 -8.22
N LEU A 239 -3.40 7.97 -8.97
CA LEU A 239 -4.77 8.26 -8.58
C LEU A 239 -5.73 7.66 -9.60
N VAL A 240 -6.44 6.60 -9.22
CA VAL A 240 -7.51 5.99 -10.01
C VAL A 240 -8.78 6.80 -9.84
N THR A 241 -9.38 7.19 -10.95
CA THR A 241 -10.53 8.10 -10.95
C THR A 241 -11.88 7.43 -11.17
N ASP A 242 -11.92 6.09 -11.24
CA ASP A 242 -13.17 5.34 -11.22
C ASP A 242 -13.99 5.61 -9.95
N LEU A 243 -15.31 5.54 -10.10
CA LEU A 243 -16.28 5.66 -9.01
C LEU A 243 -17.07 4.35 -8.85
N SER A 244 -17.36 4.00 -7.61
CA SER A 244 -18.39 2.99 -7.33
C SER A 244 -19.76 3.55 -7.67
N ARG A 245 -20.76 2.67 -7.84
CA ARG A 245 -22.13 3.13 -8.05
C ARG A 245 -22.60 4.06 -6.92
N ALA A 246 -22.31 3.69 -5.68
CA ALA A 246 -22.68 4.51 -4.53
C ALA A 246 -22.02 5.89 -4.54
N ASN A 247 -20.70 5.96 -4.87
CA ASN A 247 -20.01 7.25 -4.97
C ASN A 247 -20.52 8.10 -6.14
N GLN A 248 -20.92 7.47 -7.25
CA GLN A 248 -21.54 8.19 -8.37
C GLN A 248 -22.90 8.75 -7.98
N ASP A 249 -23.78 7.94 -7.39
CA ASP A 249 -25.11 8.34 -6.94
C ASP A 249 -25.01 9.50 -5.91
N GLU A 250 -24.03 9.43 -4.99
CA GLU A 250 -23.75 10.50 -4.02
C GLU A 250 -23.26 11.78 -4.72
N MET A 251 -22.35 11.67 -5.68
CA MET A 251 -21.84 12.81 -6.44
C MET A 251 -22.94 13.53 -7.23
N GLU A 252 -23.93 12.81 -7.75
CA GLU A 252 -25.08 13.38 -8.46
C GLU A 252 -26.01 14.17 -7.53
N VAL A 253 -26.11 13.78 -6.26
CA VAL A 253 -26.89 14.49 -5.24
C VAL A 253 -26.13 15.68 -4.68
N ASP A 254 -24.90 15.46 -4.22
CA ASP A 254 -24.00 16.49 -3.72
C ASP A 254 -22.52 16.14 -4.05
N SER A 255 -21.96 16.90 -4.99
CA SER A 255 -20.58 16.66 -5.44
C SER A 255 -19.51 17.16 -4.47
N ASP A 256 -19.84 17.91 -3.42
CA ASP A 256 -18.86 18.54 -2.54
C ASP A 256 -17.98 17.50 -1.84
N ASP A 257 -18.56 16.41 -1.35
CA ASP A 257 -17.81 15.37 -0.65
C ASP A 257 -16.90 14.59 -1.60
N THR A 258 -17.36 14.25 -2.80
CA THR A 258 -16.53 13.61 -3.83
C THR A 258 -15.39 14.53 -4.25
N ASN A 259 -15.63 15.84 -4.44
CA ASN A 259 -14.57 16.81 -4.71
C ASN A 259 -13.51 16.85 -3.58
N ARG A 260 -13.95 16.82 -2.31
CA ARG A 260 -13.03 16.76 -1.17
C ARG A 260 -12.18 15.48 -1.17
N VAL A 261 -12.80 14.34 -1.48
CA VAL A 261 -12.07 13.05 -1.55
C VAL A 261 -10.96 13.14 -2.62
N PHE A 262 -11.26 13.59 -3.83
CA PHE A 262 -10.25 13.73 -4.87
C PHE A 262 -9.23 14.85 -4.60
N TYR A 263 -9.64 15.94 -3.97
CA TYR A 263 -8.70 16.95 -3.47
C TYR A 263 -7.69 16.35 -2.47
N VAL A 264 -8.17 15.51 -1.55
CA VAL A 264 -7.27 14.79 -0.63
C VAL A 264 -6.32 13.89 -1.42
N GLY A 265 -6.82 13.08 -2.36
CA GLY A 265 -6.01 12.17 -3.18
C GLY A 265 -4.90 12.91 -3.94
N VAL A 266 -5.27 13.95 -4.70
CA VAL A 266 -4.32 14.79 -5.46
C VAL A 266 -3.24 15.40 -4.55
N THR A 267 -3.64 15.94 -3.40
CA THR A 267 -2.70 16.60 -2.48
C THR A 267 -1.79 15.66 -1.70
N ARG A 268 -1.81 14.34 -1.96
CA ARG A 268 -0.81 13.40 -1.40
C ARG A 268 0.53 13.46 -2.11
N ALA A 269 0.56 13.94 -3.37
CA ALA A 269 1.76 13.95 -4.20
C ALA A 269 2.75 15.05 -3.82
N LYS A 270 4.03 14.68 -3.65
CA LYS A 270 5.14 15.59 -3.37
C LYS A 270 5.97 15.91 -4.60
N GLN A 271 6.00 15.04 -5.60
CA GLN A 271 6.80 15.20 -6.81
C GLN A 271 5.98 14.94 -8.07
N SER A 272 5.35 13.75 -8.18
CA SER A 272 4.59 13.37 -9.36
C SER A 272 3.19 12.87 -9.01
N LEU A 273 2.24 13.19 -9.90
CA LEU A 273 0.86 12.70 -9.85
C LEU A 273 0.53 12.06 -11.20
N HIS A 274 0.21 10.77 -11.18
CA HIS A 274 -0.22 9.99 -12.32
C HIS A 274 -1.70 9.69 -12.17
N ILE A 275 -2.50 10.18 -13.09
CA ILE A 275 -3.96 10.07 -13.07
C ILE A 275 -4.37 8.97 -14.03
N ILE A 276 -5.11 7.98 -13.52
CA ILE A 276 -5.67 6.93 -14.35
C ILE A 276 -7.08 7.35 -14.73
N ASN A 277 -7.30 7.51 -16.04
CA ASN A 277 -8.61 7.82 -16.60
C ASN A 277 -9.62 6.75 -16.20
N PRO A 278 -10.91 7.12 -16.02
CA PRO A 278 -11.94 6.15 -15.67
C PRO A 278 -12.00 5.03 -16.70
N GLN A 279 -11.96 3.78 -16.25
CA GLN A 279 -12.10 2.59 -17.09
C GLN A 279 -13.56 2.20 -17.32
N LYS A 280 -14.46 2.80 -16.57
CA LYS A 280 -15.91 2.57 -16.60
C LYS A 280 -16.65 3.86 -16.96
N GLU A 281 -17.93 3.74 -17.27
CA GLU A 281 -18.80 4.91 -17.50
C GLU A 281 -18.88 5.85 -16.29
N ARG A 282 -18.55 5.34 -15.11
CA ARG A 282 -18.58 6.10 -13.85
C ARG A 282 -17.18 6.50 -13.45
N GLY A 283 -16.92 7.79 -13.43
CA GLY A 283 -15.61 8.31 -13.06
C GLY A 283 -15.64 9.78 -12.69
N PHE A 284 -14.62 10.19 -11.98
CA PHE A 284 -14.37 11.58 -11.62
C PHE A 284 -13.45 12.22 -12.66
N ILE A 285 -13.86 13.35 -13.20
CA ILE A 285 -13.07 14.13 -14.15
C ILE A 285 -12.28 15.18 -13.40
N LEU A 286 -10.95 15.03 -13.43
CA LEU A 286 -9.99 15.98 -12.85
C LEU A 286 -9.76 17.20 -13.74
#